data_8faef0eb76f5a8c3462d9f1287221504
#
_entry.id   8faef0eb76f5a8c3462d9f1287221504
#
_cell.length_a   1.000
_cell.length_b   1.000
_cell.length_c   1.000
_cell.angle_alpha   90.00
_cell.angle_beta   90.00
_cell.angle_gamma   90.00
#
_symmetry.space_group_name_H-M   'P 1'
#
loop_
_entity.id
_entity.type
_entity.pdbx_description
1 polymer ?
#
loop_
_entity_poly.entity_id
_entity_poly.type
_entity_poly.pdbx_seq_one_letter_code
_entity_poly.pdbx_strand_id
1 'polypeptide(L)'
;MSKNEKWKPIIPADKTLPEFTPVSLILGLILAVVFGAANAYLGLRVGMTVSASIPAAVISMGILRYLLRRDSILENNMVQTIGSAGESLAAGAIFTMPALFMWAEESHEVAMPSFTEIAAIAVCGGLLGVLFMVPLRNALIVEEHGALPFPEGTACAEVLLAGEEGGAKSKVVFAGLGISALYKFITDGLKLFPSEVHWNLRSLRTAFGLDVLPALAGVGYICGQRVAANMFAGGVLGWFVLIPAIVLFGGDNMIAPAADRISEMDVMSIWGSYIRYIGAGAVAAGGIISLIKTFPVILRTFTKAVRGIGVQRQDALRTSRELPMGAVLAGVCLLYTSPSPRD
;
A
#
# COMPACT_ATOMS: atom_id res chain seq x y z
N MET A 1 -4.52 0.11 -24.85
CA MET A 1 -5.07 -1.25 -25.04
C MET A 1 -6.53 -1.13 -25.47
N SER A 2 -6.94 -1.86 -26.51
CA SER A 2 -8.31 -1.85 -27.05
C SER A 2 -9.26 -2.46 -26.02
N LYS A 3 -10.44 -1.86 -25.83
CA LYS A 3 -11.51 -2.27 -24.90
C LYS A 3 -12.06 -3.71 -25.10
N ASN A 4 -11.53 -4.47 -26.04
CA ASN A 4 -12.02 -5.79 -26.46
C ASN A 4 -11.02 -6.95 -26.29
N GLU A 5 -9.84 -6.74 -25.73
CA GLU A 5 -8.98 -7.88 -25.41
C GLU A 5 -9.46 -8.51 -24.10
N LYS A 6 -10.04 -9.71 -24.24
CA LYS A 6 -10.38 -10.56 -23.09
C LYS A 6 -9.11 -10.81 -22.29
N TRP A 7 -9.14 -10.47 -21.01
CA TRP A 7 -8.08 -10.79 -20.06
C TRP A 7 -7.66 -12.26 -20.18
N LYS A 8 -6.36 -12.51 -20.30
CA LYS A 8 -5.79 -13.86 -20.31
C LYS A 8 -4.72 -13.95 -19.23
N PRO A 9 -4.77 -14.97 -18.37
CA PRO A 9 -3.70 -15.17 -17.39
C PRO A 9 -2.39 -15.50 -18.08
N ILE A 10 -1.27 -15.00 -17.53
CA ILE A 10 0.09 -15.27 -18.04
C ILE A 10 0.40 -16.76 -17.95
N ILE A 11 -0.01 -17.41 -16.86
CA ILE A 11 0.10 -18.87 -16.71
C ILE A 11 -1.27 -19.47 -17.06
N PRO A 12 -1.37 -20.22 -18.16
CA PRO A 12 -2.63 -20.85 -18.58
C PRO A 12 -3.15 -21.85 -17.56
N ALA A 13 -4.45 -22.10 -17.54
CA ALA A 13 -5.10 -22.96 -16.57
C ALA A 13 -4.67 -24.44 -16.66
N ASP A 14 -4.22 -24.88 -17.83
CA ASP A 14 -3.72 -26.23 -18.13
C ASP A 14 -2.29 -26.45 -17.64
N LYS A 15 -1.52 -25.38 -17.45
CA LYS A 15 -0.14 -25.47 -16.95
C LYS A 15 -0.12 -25.49 -15.43
N THR A 16 0.35 -26.59 -14.82
CA THR A 16 0.55 -26.73 -13.39
C THR A 16 2.02 -26.53 -13.05
N LEU A 17 2.33 -25.52 -12.27
CA LEU A 17 3.68 -25.23 -11.73
C LEU A 17 3.65 -25.36 -10.21
N PRO A 18 4.78 -25.66 -9.54
CA PRO A 18 4.88 -25.55 -8.10
C PRO A 18 4.53 -24.11 -7.66
N GLU A 19 3.62 -23.99 -6.71
CA GLU A 19 3.11 -22.71 -6.23
C GLU A 19 3.20 -22.65 -4.70
N PHE A 20 2.39 -23.43 -4.02
CA PHE A 20 2.35 -23.50 -2.57
C PHE A 20 3.26 -24.62 -2.06
N THR A 21 4.50 -24.29 -1.80
CA THR A 21 5.51 -25.23 -1.28
C THR A 21 5.95 -24.82 0.13
N PRO A 22 6.45 -25.75 0.95
CA PRO A 22 6.98 -25.40 2.27
C PRO A 22 8.08 -24.32 2.20
N VAL A 23 8.87 -24.35 1.14
CA VAL A 23 9.95 -23.36 0.94
C VAL A 23 9.38 -21.97 0.66
N SER A 24 8.40 -21.86 -0.26
CA SER A 24 7.77 -20.57 -0.54
C SER A 24 7.03 -20.03 0.67
N LEU A 25 6.38 -20.89 1.44
CA LEU A 25 5.69 -20.49 2.67
C LEU A 25 6.66 -19.96 3.74
N ILE A 26 7.71 -20.72 4.05
CA ILE A 26 8.69 -20.33 5.09
C ILE A 26 9.40 -19.04 4.70
N LEU A 27 9.89 -18.97 3.46
CA LEU A 27 10.57 -17.77 2.97
C LEU A 27 9.64 -16.55 2.98
N GLY A 28 8.40 -16.72 2.52
CA GLY A 28 7.39 -15.67 2.55
C GLY A 28 7.09 -15.18 3.96
N LEU A 29 6.94 -16.10 4.93
CA LEU A 29 6.70 -15.73 6.34
C LEU A 29 7.90 -15.00 6.95
N ILE A 30 9.13 -15.40 6.65
CA ILE A 30 10.33 -14.68 7.10
C ILE A 30 10.32 -13.26 6.55
N LEU A 31 10.06 -13.08 5.26
CA LEU A 31 9.99 -11.76 4.65
C LEU A 31 8.81 -10.94 5.19
N ALA A 32 7.66 -11.56 5.48
CA ALA A 32 6.51 -10.88 6.09
C ALA A 32 6.86 -10.28 7.46
N VAL A 33 7.58 -11.04 8.30
CA VAL A 33 8.03 -10.55 9.61
C VAL A 33 9.06 -9.42 9.45
N VAL A 34 10.05 -9.59 8.58
CA VAL A 34 11.10 -8.59 8.36
C VAL A 34 10.52 -7.28 7.82
N PHE A 35 9.70 -7.35 6.76
CA PHE A 35 9.12 -6.16 6.16
C PHE A 35 8.01 -5.55 7.03
N GLY A 36 7.24 -6.36 7.74
CA GLY A 36 6.26 -5.89 8.71
C GLY A 36 6.93 -5.10 9.83
N ALA A 37 8.00 -5.63 10.41
CA ALA A 37 8.76 -4.94 11.45
C ALA A 37 9.43 -3.65 10.94
N ALA A 38 10.03 -3.70 9.74
CA ALA A 38 10.64 -2.53 9.11
C ALA A 38 9.61 -1.42 8.85
N ASN A 39 8.43 -1.77 8.32
CA ASN A 39 7.36 -0.81 8.09
C ASN A 39 6.75 -0.28 9.39
N ALA A 40 6.57 -1.13 10.41
CA ALA A 40 6.13 -0.67 11.72
C ALA A 40 7.08 0.38 12.30
N TYR A 41 8.38 0.12 12.25
CA TYR A 41 9.40 1.07 12.72
C TYR A 41 9.39 2.38 11.92
N LEU A 42 9.39 2.30 10.59
CA LEU A 42 9.40 3.49 9.72
C LEU A 42 8.10 4.28 9.85
N GLY A 43 6.97 3.60 9.86
CA GLY A 43 5.66 4.26 9.95
C GLY A 43 5.47 5.03 11.25
N LEU A 44 5.86 4.44 12.39
CA LEU A 44 5.78 5.11 13.68
C LEU A 44 6.78 6.26 13.82
N ARG A 45 7.96 6.16 13.20
CA ARG A 45 9.00 7.17 13.31
C ARG A 45 8.87 8.30 12.29
N VAL A 46 8.50 8.01 11.07
CA VAL A 46 8.52 8.95 9.93
C VAL A 46 7.12 9.25 9.41
N GLY A 47 6.11 8.48 9.82
CA GLY A 47 4.72 8.62 9.35
C GLY A 47 4.51 8.12 7.91
N MET A 48 5.44 7.32 7.39
CA MET A 48 5.36 6.76 6.03
C MET A 48 5.57 5.25 6.05
N THR A 49 4.93 4.58 5.11
CA THR A 49 5.14 3.16 4.84
C THR A 49 5.78 2.99 3.46
N VAL A 50 6.62 1.96 3.33
CA VAL A 50 7.30 1.64 2.07
C VAL A 50 6.78 0.30 1.59
N SER A 51 6.41 0.22 0.30
CA SER A 51 6.01 -1.05 -0.27
C SER A 51 7.18 -2.02 -0.35
N ALA A 52 6.97 -3.21 0.22
CA ALA A 52 7.92 -4.31 0.20
C ALA A 52 7.67 -5.31 -0.93
N SER A 53 6.63 -5.13 -1.73
CA SER A 53 6.21 -6.07 -2.78
C SER A 53 7.33 -6.32 -3.80
N ILE A 54 7.93 -5.26 -4.34
CA ILE A 54 9.02 -5.37 -5.32
C ILE A 54 10.31 -5.92 -4.67
N PRO A 55 10.78 -5.40 -3.53
CA PRO A 55 11.91 -6.01 -2.82
C PRO A 55 11.69 -7.48 -2.49
N ALA A 56 10.51 -7.87 -2.05
CA ALA A 56 10.19 -9.27 -1.77
C ALA A 56 10.28 -10.14 -3.03
N ALA A 57 9.79 -9.67 -4.17
CA ALA A 57 9.91 -10.37 -5.45
C ALA A 57 11.38 -10.58 -5.86
N VAL A 58 12.19 -9.54 -5.77
CA VAL A 58 13.62 -9.60 -6.13
C VAL A 58 14.41 -10.53 -5.18
N ILE A 59 14.18 -10.42 -3.87
CA ILE A 59 14.83 -11.28 -2.86
C ILE A 59 14.40 -12.73 -3.07
N SER A 60 13.10 -12.98 -3.31
CA SER A 60 12.56 -14.29 -3.61
C SER A 60 13.26 -14.92 -4.80
N MET A 61 13.34 -14.21 -5.93
CA MET A 61 14.04 -14.71 -7.12
C MET A 61 15.52 -14.98 -6.84
N GLY A 62 16.18 -14.11 -6.09
CA GLY A 62 17.57 -14.29 -5.68
C GLY A 62 17.75 -15.59 -4.90
N ILE A 63 16.95 -15.83 -3.88
CA ILE A 63 17.05 -16.99 -3.01
C ILE A 63 16.59 -18.27 -3.73
N LEU A 64 15.40 -18.26 -4.31
CA LEU A 64 14.84 -19.48 -4.93
C LEU A 64 15.67 -19.92 -6.13
N ARG A 65 16.02 -19.01 -7.03
CA ARG A 65 16.71 -19.35 -8.27
C ARG A 65 18.20 -19.62 -8.08
N TYR A 66 18.91 -18.69 -7.43
CA TYR A 66 20.37 -18.80 -7.34
C TYR A 66 20.85 -19.69 -6.19
N LEU A 67 20.16 -19.65 -5.03
CA LEU A 67 20.57 -20.44 -3.86
C LEU A 67 19.93 -21.84 -3.85
N LEU A 68 18.63 -21.92 -4.10
CA LEU A 68 17.87 -23.17 -4.00
C LEU A 68 17.65 -23.85 -5.37
N ARG A 69 18.06 -23.20 -6.47
CA ARG A 69 17.93 -23.71 -7.86
C ARG A 69 16.51 -24.11 -8.21
N ARG A 70 15.55 -23.35 -7.75
CA ARG A 70 14.12 -23.49 -8.03
C ARG A 70 13.69 -22.39 -8.98
N ASP A 71 13.00 -22.76 -10.07
CA ASP A 71 12.71 -21.83 -11.18
C ASP A 71 11.19 -21.80 -11.45
N SER A 72 10.40 -21.59 -10.39
CA SER A 72 8.95 -21.44 -10.52
C SER A 72 8.54 -20.00 -10.24
N ILE A 73 7.97 -19.33 -11.25
CA ILE A 73 7.40 -18.01 -11.11
C ILE A 73 6.27 -17.97 -10.07
N LEU A 74 5.50 -19.05 -9.94
CA LEU A 74 4.40 -19.11 -8.97
C LEU A 74 4.91 -19.23 -7.53
N GLU A 75 6.03 -19.95 -7.28
CA GLU A 75 6.68 -19.94 -5.96
C GLU A 75 7.19 -18.54 -5.61
N ASN A 76 7.82 -17.85 -6.56
CA ASN A 76 8.29 -16.47 -6.37
C ASN A 76 7.12 -15.52 -6.07
N ASN A 77 6.03 -15.64 -6.82
CA ASN A 77 4.81 -14.86 -6.59
C ASN A 77 4.20 -15.13 -5.20
N MET A 78 4.21 -16.40 -4.76
CA MET A 78 3.73 -16.77 -3.42
C MET A 78 4.56 -16.12 -2.32
N VAL A 79 5.89 -16.17 -2.43
CA VAL A 79 6.80 -15.53 -1.47
C VAL A 79 6.58 -14.02 -1.43
N GLN A 80 6.48 -13.39 -2.60
CA GLN A 80 6.22 -11.95 -2.72
C GLN A 80 4.88 -11.58 -2.07
N THR A 81 3.82 -12.34 -2.35
CA THR A 81 2.49 -12.07 -1.82
C THR A 81 2.43 -12.20 -0.30
N ILE A 82 3.03 -13.26 0.27
CA ILE A 82 3.09 -13.45 1.72
C ILE A 82 3.95 -12.35 2.38
N GLY A 83 5.11 -12.03 1.79
CA GLY A 83 5.99 -10.97 2.28
C GLY A 83 5.31 -9.60 2.31
N SER A 84 4.59 -9.28 1.25
CA SER A 84 3.81 -8.03 1.12
C SER A 84 2.61 -7.98 2.09
N ALA A 85 2.01 -9.12 2.42
CA ALA A 85 0.91 -9.17 3.40
C ALA A 85 1.37 -8.70 4.80
N GLY A 86 2.60 -9.04 5.22
CA GLY A 86 3.16 -8.56 6.50
C GLY A 86 3.31 -7.04 6.55
N GLU A 87 3.80 -6.46 5.47
CA GLU A 87 3.90 -5.01 5.31
C GLU A 87 2.53 -4.32 5.36
N SER A 88 1.56 -4.84 4.59
CA SER A 88 0.22 -4.28 4.51
C SER A 88 -0.50 -4.32 5.87
N LEU A 89 -0.31 -5.40 6.64
CA LEU A 89 -0.84 -5.52 7.98
C LEU A 89 -0.22 -4.48 8.93
N ALA A 90 1.09 -4.33 8.88
CA ALA A 90 1.80 -3.32 9.66
C ALA A 90 1.34 -1.91 9.31
N ALA A 91 1.17 -1.59 8.02
CA ALA A 91 0.67 -0.30 7.57
C ALA A 91 -0.73 -0.01 8.13
N GLY A 92 -1.65 -0.99 8.09
CA GLY A 92 -2.98 -0.86 8.70
C GLY A 92 -2.91 -0.55 10.20
N ALA A 93 -2.08 -1.27 10.94
CA ALA A 93 -1.92 -1.08 12.38
C ALA A 93 -1.34 0.30 12.73
N ILE A 94 -0.32 0.77 12.01
CA ILE A 94 0.37 2.04 12.27
C ILE A 94 -0.57 3.24 12.19
N PHE A 95 -1.52 3.24 11.27
CA PHE A 95 -2.43 4.37 11.08
C PHE A 95 -3.64 4.35 12.01
N THR A 96 -3.94 3.24 12.64
CA THR A 96 -5.12 3.08 13.51
C THR A 96 -4.78 2.95 14.99
N MET A 97 -3.78 2.14 15.33
CA MET A 97 -3.43 1.87 16.72
C MET A 97 -3.00 3.09 17.53
N PRO A 98 -2.23 4.06 16.99
CA PRO A 98 -1.85 5.23 17.76
C PRO A 98 -3.02 6.00 18.35
N ALA A 99 -4.17 6.01 17.66
CA ALA A 99 -5.38 6.66 18.20
C ALA A 99 -5.88 6.01 19.51
N LEU A 100 -5.78 4.69 19.64
CA LEU A 100 -6.16 3.99 20.87
C LEU A 100 -5.22 4.34 22.03
N PHE A 101 -3.93 4.47 21.76
CA PHE A 101 -2.96 4.88 22.78
C PHE A 101 -3.20 6.33 23.23
N MET A 102 -3.47 7.24 22.28
CA MET A 102 -3.78 8.64 22.59
C MET A 102 -5.04 8.76 23.41
N TRP A 103 -6.11 8.02 23.09
CA TRP A 103 -7.33 8.02 23.87
C TRP A 103 -7.13 7.44 25.28
N ALA A 104 -6.30 6.41 25.42
CA ALA A 104 -5.98 5.85 26.73
C ALA A 104 -5.17 6.83 27.61
N GLU A 105 -4.36 7.70 26.98
CA GLU A 105 -3.63 8.76 27.70
C GLU A 105 -4.53 9.94 28.08
N GLU A 106 -5.46 10.34 27.20
CA GLU A 106 -6.35 11.49 27.44
C GLU A 106 -7.52 11.16 28.35
N SER A 107 -8.11 9.98 28.21
CA SER A 107 -9.26 9.52 29.00
C SER A 107 -8.85 8.34 29.86
N HIS A 108 -8.84 8.51 31.18
CA HIS A 108 -8.60 7.41 32.12
C HIS A 108 -9.66 6.30 32.10
N GLU A 109 -10.67 6.44 31.26
CA GLU A 109 -11.75 5.45 31.05
C GLU A 109 -11.37 4.35 30.05
N VAL A 110 -10.39 4.60 29.19
CA VAL A 110 -9.93 3.64 28.19
C VAL A 110 -8.62 3.01 28.65
N ALA A 111 -8.63 1.69 28.81
CA ALA A 111 -7.42 0.96 29.18
C ALA A 111 -6.40 0.97 28.04
N MET A 112 -5.11 0.99 28.38
CA MET A 112 -4.03 0.81 27.39
C MET A 112 -4.17 -0.54 26.70
N PRO A 113 -4.17 -0.59 25.34
CA PRO A 113 -4.32 -1.85 24.63
C PRO A 113 -3.14 -2.78 24.90
N SER A 114 -3.43 -4.00 25.28
CA SER A 114 -2.44 -5.04 25.52
C SER A 114 -1.89 -5.59 24.20
N PHE A 115 -0.72 -6.23 24.24
CA PHE A 115 -0.14 -6.90 23.07
C PHE A 115 -1.08 -7.95 22.46
N THR A 116 -1.79 -8.71 23.30
CA THR A 116 -2.74 -9.73 22.86
C THR A 116 -3.95 -9.14 22.16
N GLU A 117 -4.47 -8.01 22.61
CA GLU A 117 -5.56 -7.29 21.95
C GLU A 117 -5.12 -6.76 20.60
N ILE A 118 -3.97 -6.12 20.52
CA ILE A 118 -3.40 -5.63 19.25
C ILE A 118 -3.22 -6.78 18.27
N ALA A 119 -2.66 -7.90 18.72
CA ALA A 119 -2.46 -9.09 17.89
C ALA A 119 -3.80 -9.68 17.42
N ALA A 120 -4.81 -9.77 18.30
CA ALA A 120 -6.13 -10.26 17.95
C ALA A 120 -6.82 -9.35 16.91
N ILE A 121 -6.77 -8.03 17.10
CA ILE A 121 -7.32 -7.06 16.15
C ILE A 121 -6.63 -7.20 14.79
N ALA A 122 -5.31 -7.32 14.77
CA ALA A 122 -4.53 -7.48 13.53
C ALA A 122 -4.89 -8.77 12.78
N VAL A 123 -5.01 -9.90 13.50
CA VAL A 123 -5.39 -11.19 12.92
C VAL A 123 -6.83 -11.14 12.40
N CYS A 124 -7.79 -10.67 13.19
CA CYS A 124 -9.18 -10.56 12.78
C CYS A 124 -9.35 -9.61 11.59
N GLY A 125 -8.69 -8.45 11.61
CA GLY A 125 -8.69 -7.48 10.52
C GLY A 125 -8.10 -8.03 9.23
N GLY A 126 -6.97 -8.73 9.31
CA GLY A 126 -6.35 -9.41 8.18
C GLY A 126 -7.25 -10.49 7.57
N LEU A 127 -7.84 -11.34 8.40
CA LEU A 127 -8.78 -12.37 7.95
C LEU A 127 -10.03 -11.77 7.30
N LEU A 128 -10.62 -10.73 7.90
CA LEU A 128 -11.76 -10.02 7.31
C LEU A 128 -11.39 -9.42 5.96
N GLY A 129 -10.23 -8.78 5.83
CA GLY A 129 -9.74 -8.20 4.57
C GLY A 129 -9.66 -9.25 3.45
N VAL A 130 -9.11 -10.43 3.75
CA VAL A 130 -9.05 -11.54 2.78
C VAL A 130 -10.46 -12.02 2.41
N LEU A 131 -11.33 -12.23 3.39
CA LEU A 131 -12.70 -12.73 3.16
C LEU A 131 -13.52 -11.74 2.32
N PHE A 132 -13.39 -10.44 2.54
CA PHE A 132 -14.05 -9.42 1.73
C PHE A 132 -13.47 -9.31 0.32
N MET A 133 -12.17 -9.58 0.14
CA MET A 133 -11.54 -9.52 -1.18
C MET A 133 -11.96 -10.67 -2.08
N VAL A 134 -12.23 -11.87 -1.54
CA VAL A 134 -12.61 -13.04 -2.34
C VAL A 134 -13.76 -12.76 -3.32
N PRO A 135 -14.93 -12.23 -2.90
CA PRO A 135 -16.03 -11.93 -3.82
C PRO A 135 -15.73 -10.77 -4.78
N LEU A 136 -14.84 -9.87 -4.41
CA LEU A 136 -14.50 -8.69 -5.20
C LEU A 136 -13.40 -8.96 -6.23
N ARG A 137 -12.59 -10.00 -6.03
CA ARG A 137 -11.42 -10.30 -6.86
C ARG A 137 -11.76 -10.40 -8.35
N ASN A 138 -12.80 -11.14 -8.69
CA ASN A 138 -13.17 -11.31 -10.09
C ASN A 138 -13.58 -10.00 -10.75
N ALA A 139 -14.36 -9.18 -10.05
CA ALA A 139 -14.79 -7.89 -10.58
C ALA A 139 -13.62 -6.90 -10.73
N LEU A 140 -12.84 -6.72 -9.67
CA LEU A 140 -11.81 -5.68 -9.63
C LEU A 140 -10.56 -6.07 -10.43
N ILE A 141 -10.18 -7.35 -10.43
CA ILE A 141 -8.93 -7.79 -11.05
C ILE A 141 -9.13 -8.36 -12.46
N VAL A 142 -10.26 -9.04 -12.72
CA VAL A 142 -10.51 -9.69 -14.00
C VAL A 142 -11.40 -8.83 -14.91
N GLU A 143 -12.59 -8.40 -14.44
CA GLU A 143 -13.54 -7.65 -15.26
C GLU A 143 -13.06 -6.21 -15.53
N GLU A 144 -12.49 -5.55 -14.52
CA GLU A 144 -11.95 -4.18 -14.62
C GLU A 144 -10.45 -4.15 -14.98
N HIS A 145 -9.90 -5.26 -15.47
CA HIS A 145 -8.50 -5.34 -15.88
C HIS A 145 -8.21 -4.32 -17.00
N GLY A 146 -7.20 -3.48 -16.78
CA GLY A 146 -6.82 -2.40 -17.71
C GLY A 146 -7.62 -1.11 -17.56
N ALA A 147 -8.75 -1.10 -16.83
CA ALA A 147 -9.46 0.12 -16.43
C ALA A 147 -8.94 0.64 -15.09
N LEU A 148 -8.70 -0.27 -14.14
CA LEU A 148 -8.08 0.05 -12.86
C LEU A 148 -6.56 -0.08 -12.98
N PRO A 149 -5.81 1.00 -12.74
CA PRO A 149 -4.36 0.91 -12.68
C PRO A 149 -3.93 0.29 -11.36
N PHE A 150 -3.25 -0.84 -11.42
CA PHE A 150 -2.55 -1.46 -10.28
C PHE A 150 -1.04 -1.34 -10.51
N PRO A 151 -0.46 -0.13 -10.34
CA PRO A 151 0.91 0.13 -10.78
C PRO A 151 1.93 -0.75 -10.06
N GLU A 152 1.76 -0.96 -8.79
CA GLU A 152 2.64 -1.77 -7.98
C GLU A 152 2.52 -3.26 -8.30
N GLY A 153 1.30 -3.79 -8.40
CA GLY A 153 1.07 -5.17 -8.80
C GLY A 153 1.59 -5.46 -10.21
N THR A 154 1.42 -4.52 -11.15
CA THR A 154 1.96 -4.60 -12.51
C THR A 154 3.48 -4.64 -12.49
N ALA A 155 4.12 -3.76 -11.72
CA ALA A 155 5.58 -3.75 -11.58
C ALA A 155 6.11 -5.06 -10.97
N CYS A 156 5.44 -5.59 -9.95
CA CYS A 156 5.80 -6.89 -9.38
C CYS A 156 5.71 -8.02 -10.41
N ALA A 157 4.64 -8.06 -11.20
CA ALA A 157 4.47 -9.05 -12.25
C ALA A 157 5.58 -8.94 -13.32
N GLU A 158 5.92 -7.72 -13.75
CA GLU A 158 7.00 -7.48 -14.71
C GLU A 158 8.38 -7.90 -14.15
N VAL A 159 8.63 -7.64 -12.87
CA VAL A 159 9.88 -8.06 -12.21
C VAL A 159 9.97 -9.60 -12.17
N LEU A 160 8.88 -10.28 -11.80
CA LEU A 160 8.84 -11.74 -11.77
C LEU A 160 9.04 -12.35 -13.16
N LEU A 161 8.40 -11.79 -14.19
CA LEU A 161 8.56 -12.23 -15.58
C LEU A 161 9.99 -11.99 -16.08
N ALA A 162 10.56 -10.82 -15.81
CA ALA A 162 11.95 -10.53 -16.17
C ALA A 162 12.93 -11.48 -15.48
N GLY A 163 12.61 -11.88 -14.26
CA GLY A 163 13.37 -12.89 -13.53
C GLY A 163 13.29 -14.27 -14.16
N GLU A 164 12.11 -14.70 -14.62
CA GLU A 164 11.92 -15.99 -15.28
C GLU A 164 12.58 -16.05 -16.65
N GLU A 165 12.41 -15.03 -17.48
CA GLU A 165 13.07 -14.95 -18.78
C GLU A 165 14.59 -14.94 -18.65
N GLY A 166 15.14 -14.42 -17.54
CA GLY A 166 16.58 -14.34 -17.30
C GLY A 166 17.30 -13.38 -18.24
N GLY A 167 18.61 -13.58 -18.39
CA GLY A 167 19.42 -12.84 -19.36
C GLY A 167 19.52 -11.34 -19.10
N ALA A 168 19.34 -10.52 -20.15
CA ALA A 168 19.53 -9.07 -20.09
C ALA A 168 18.46 -8.38 -19.20
N LYS A 169 17.21 -8.82 -19.24
CA LYS A 169 16.11 -8.23 -18.46
C LYS A 169 16.34 -8.39 -16.96
N SER A 170 16.70 -9.59 -16.52
CA SER A 170 17.02 -9.85 -15.10
C SER A 170 18.20 -9.02 -14.61
N LYS A 171 19.26 -8.85 -15.46
CA LYS A 171 20.40 -8.00 -15.11
C LYS A 171 20.01 -6.54 -14.88
N VAL A 172 19.07 -6.00 -15.65
CA VAL A 172 18.57 -4.63 -15.48
C VAL A 172 17.87 -4.44 -14.13
N VAL A 173 17.05 -5.42 -13.72
CA VAL A 173 16.36 -5.39 -12.41
C VAL A 173 17.38 -5.37 -11.26
N PHE A 174 18.35 -6.30 -11.26
CA PHE A 174 19.37 -6.36 -10.23
C PHE A 174 20.32 -5.14 -10.27
N ALA A 175 20.62 -4.62 -11.44
CA ALA A 175 21.40 -3.38 -11.57
C ALA A 175 20.64 -2.18 -10.99
N GLY A 176 19.34 -2.06 -11.27
CA GLY A 176 18.49 -1.03 -10.68
C GLY A 176 18.44 -1.10 -9.16
N LEU A 177 18.28 -2.31 -8.61
CA LEU A 177 18.35 -2.54 -7.17
C LEU A 177 19.71 -2.11 -6.60
N GLY A 178 20.80 -2.54 -7.21
CA GLY A 178 22.17 -2.20 -6.79
C GLY A 178 22.44 -0.70 -6.81
N ILE A 179 22.06 -0.01 -7.89
CA ILE A 179 22.21 1.45 -8.03
C ILE A 179 21.39 2.18 -6.96
N SER A 180 20.12 1.76 -6.75
CA SER A 180 19.26 2.37 -5.73
C SER A 180 19.77 2.14 -4.32
N ALA A 181 20.25 0.92 -4.02
CA ALA A 181 20.85 0.59 -2.73
C ALA A 181 22.14 1.37 -2.49
N LEU A 182 23.00 1.50 -3.50
CA LEU A 182 24.22 2.30 -3.43
C LEU A 182 23.91 3.78 -3.19
N TYR A 183 22.93 4.32 -3.91
CA TYR A 183 22.48 5.69 -3.71
C TYR A 183 22.01 5.92 -2.27
N LYS A 184 21.14 5.05 -1.74
CA LYS A 184 20.65 5.15 -0.36
C LYS A 184 21.76 4.95 0.67
N PHE A 185 22.71 4.07 0.41
CA PHE A 185 23.89 3.91 1.27
C PHE A 185 24.76 5.18 1.32
N ILE A 186 24.94 5.86 0.18
CA ILE A 186 25.70 7.10 0.11
C ILE A 186 24.98 8.25 0.82
N THR A 187 23.66 8.37 0.62
CA THR A 187 22.86 9.47 1.20
C THR A 187 22.60 9.26 2.68
N ASP A 188 22.06 8.10 3.07
CA ASP A 188 21.56 7.86 4.41
C ASP A 188 22.62 7.17 5.29
N GLY A 189 23.45 6.29 4.71
CA GLY A 189 24.51 5.58 5.41
C GLY A 189 25.75 6.45 5.63
N LEU A 190 26.34 6.93 4.55
CA LEU A 190 27.55 7.75 4.60
C LEU A 190 27.27 9.25 4.80
N LYS A 191 26.04 9.70 4.55
CA LYS A 191 25.59 11.10 4.66
C LYS A 191 26.50 12.09 3.90
N LEU A 192 26.99 11.67 2.72
CA LEU A 192 27.89 12.49 1.91
C LEU A 192 27.19 13.72 1.31
N PHE A 193 25.90 13.63 1.07
CA PHE A 193 25.05 14.76 0.67
C PHE A 193 23.65 14.57 1.26
N PRO A 194 22.91 15.67 1.49
CA PRO A 194 21.57 15.60 2.05
C PRO A 194 20.60 14.91 1.06
N SER A 195 19.76 14.04 1.56
CA SER A 195 18.67 13.42 0.78
C SER A 195 17.58 14.43 0.43
N GLU A 196 17.38 15.42 1.30
CA GLU A 196 16.40 16.47 1.17
C GLU A 196 17.09 17.83 1.08
N VAL A 197 16.65 18.67 0.15
CA VAL A 197 17.12 20.04 0.00
C VAL A 197 15.92 20.97 0.07
N HIS A 198 15.98 21.96 0.96
CA HIS A 198 14.91 22.95 1.16
C HIS A 198 15.42 24.36 0.90
N TRP A 199 14.64 25.11 0.14
CA TRP A 199 14.87 26.54 -0.11
C TRP A 199 13.66 27.35 0.41
N ASN A 200 13.89 28.18 1.39
CA ASN A 200 12.87 29.09 1.91
C ASN A 200 12.74 30.33 1.05
N LEU A 201 11.58 30.53 0.44
CA LEU A 201 11.25 31.71 -0.36
C LEU A 201 10.62 32.77 0.55
N ARG A 202 11.45 33.56 1.21
CA ARG A 202 11.00 34.57 2.21
C ARG A 202 10.00 35.59 1.66
N SER A 203 10.13 35.99 0.39
CA SER A 203 9.21 36.95 -0.26
C SER A 203 7.79 36.41 -0.43
N LEU A 204 7.62 35.11 -0.61
CA LEU A 204 6.33 34.46 -0.75
C LEU A 204 5.88 33.75 0.52
N ARG A 205 6.67 33.81 1.58
CA ARG A 205 6.42 33.09 2.84
C ARG A 205 6.11 31.59 2.61
N THR A 206 6.84 30.96 1.69
CA THR A 206 6.74 29.54 1.33
C THR A 206 8.12 28.90 1.24
N ALA A 207 8.14 27.60 1.03
CA ALA A 207 9.36 26.83 0.78
C ALA A 207 9.22 25.97 -0.46
N PHE A 208 10.35 25.71 -1.11
CA PHE A 208 10.48 24.69 -2.14
C PHE A 208 11.46 23.64 -1.64
N GLY A 209 11.07 22.38 -1.70
CA GLY A 209 11.91 21.24 -1.32
C GLY A 209 11.97 20.20 -2.41
N LEU A 210 13.09 19.51 -2.48
CA LEU A 210 13.29 18.35 -3.35
C LEU A 210 13.88 17.22 -2.51
N ASP A 211 13.18 16.09 -2.49
CA ASP A 211 13.65 14.83 -1.95
C ASP A 211 13.81 13.83 -3.10
N VAL A 212 15.03 13.36 -3.30
CA VAL A 212 15.34 12.42 -4.39
C VAL A 212 15.36 11.00 -3.85
N LEU A 213 14.19 10.35 -3.89
CA LEU A 213 14.02 8.95 -3.52
C LEU A 213 13.87 8.08 -4.77
N PRO A 214 14.80 7.16 -5.05
CA PRO A 214 14.74 6.28 -6.23
C PRO A 214 13.43 5.47 -6.29
N ALA A 215 12.91 5.06 -5.14
CA ALA A 215 11.62 4.35 -5.05
C ALA A 215 10.46 5.20 -5.57
N LEU A 216 10.38 6.48 -5.16
CA LEU A 216 9.33 7.39 -5.64
C LEU A 216 9.47 7.73 -7.11
N ALA A 217 10.71 7.86 -7.61
CA ALA A 217 10.98 8.05 -9.04
C ALA A 217 10.46 6.85 -9.86
N GLY A 218 10.70 5.62 -9.38
CA GLY A 218 10.16 4.39 -9.98
C GLY A 218 8.65 4.34 -9.98
N VAL A 219 8.00 4.63 -8.85
CA VAL A 219 6.54 4.70 -8.75
C VAL A 219 5.96 5.76 -9.68
N GLY A 220 6.57 6.95 -9.73
CA GLY A 220 6.14 8.02 -10.65
C GLY A 220 6.22 7.60 -12.12
N TYR A 221 7.27 6.86 -12.51
CA TYR A 221 7.41 6.30 -13.86
C TYR A 221 6.31 5.29 -14.19
N ILE A 222 6.01 4.37 -13.26
CA ILE A 222 4.99 3.32 -13.42
C ILE A 222 3.57 3.92 -13.46
N CYS A 223 3.25 4.85 -12.56
CA CYS A 223 1.95 5.53 -12.51
C CYS A 223 1.68 6.41 -13.75
N GLY A 224 2.75 6.83 -14.40
CA GLY A 224 2.69 7.63 -15.60
C GLY A 224 2.46 9.13 -15.36
N GLN A 225 2.67 9.89 -16.42
CA GLN A 225 2.72 11.36 -16.38
C GLN A 225 1.42 12.01 -15.86
N ARG A 226 0.25 11.45 -16.17
CA ARG A 226 -1.03 12.04 -15.74
C ARG A 226 -1.18 12.01 -14.22
N VAL A 227 -0.87 10.89 -13.59
CA VAL A 227 -0.98 10.74 -12.13
C VAL A 227 0.08 11.59 -11.44
N ALA A 228 1.32 11.52 -11.91
CA ALA A 228 2.43 12.33 -11.40
C ALA A 228 2.15 13.83 -11.50
N ALA A 229 1.57 14.30 -12.63
CA ALA A 229 1.18 15.71 -12.81
C ALA A 229 0.09 16.16 -11.83
N ASN A 230 -0.90 15.30 -11.54
CA ASN A 230 -1.94 15.62 -10.54
C ASN A 230 -1.35 15.73 -9.13
N MET A 231 -0.43 14.84 -8.75
CA MET A 231 0.25 14.90 -7.46
C MET A 231 1.10 16.17 -7.36
N PHE A 232 1.86 16.51 -8.41
CA PHE A 232 2.65 17.72 -8.47
C PHE A 232 1.77 18.99 -8.38
N ALA A 233 0.64 19.02 -9.11
CA ALA A 233 -0.32 20.13 -9.03
C ALA A 233 -0.89 20.32 -7.62
N GLY A 234 -1.17 19.23 -6.89
CA GLY A 234 -1.57 19.30 -5.48
C GLY A 234 -0.48 19.88 -4.59
N GLY A 235 0.78 19.51 -4.81
CA GLY A 235 1.94 20.10 -4.12
C GLY A 235 2.07 21.59 -4.40
N VAL A 236 1.99 21.99 -5.67
CA VAL A 236 2.05 23.42 -6.06
C VAL A 236 0.90 24.20 -5.41
N LEU A 237 -0.31 23.68 -5.44
CA LEU A 237 -1.46 24.30 -4.79
C LEU A 237 -1.23 24.49 -3.28
N GLY A 238 -0.77 23.46 -2.58
CA GLY A 238 -0.50 23.52 -1.14
C GLY A 238 0.57 24.54 -0.79
N TRP A 239 1.74 24.40 -1.41
CA TRP A 239 2.92 25.19 -1.03
C TRP A 239 2.93 26.60 -1.61
N PHE A 240 2.53 26.80 -2.86
CA PHE A 240 2.66 28.09 -3.53
C PHE A 240 1.37 28.92 -3.56
N VAL A 241 0.21 28.33 -3.24
CA VAL A 241 -1.05 29.05 -3.20
C VAL A 241 -1.62 29.11 -1.79
N LEU A 242 -1.84 27.96 -1.16
CA LEU A 242 -2.53 27.91 0.13
C LEU A 242 -1.68 28.46 1.28
N ILE A 243 -0.40 28.10 1.38
CA ILE A 243 0.46 28.64 2.45
C ILE A 243 0.57 30.16 2.36
N PRO A 244 0.92 30.77 1.21
CA PRO A 244 0.93 32.23 1.09
C PRO A 244 -0.42 32.88 1.37
N ALA A 245 -1.52 32.26 0.94
CA ALA A 245 -2.86 32.76 1.21
C ALA A 245 -3.19 32.74 2.72
N ILE A 246 -2.88 31.65 3.42
CA ILE A 246 -3.07 31.55 4.88
C ILE A 246 -2.28 32.66 5.60
N VAL A 247 -1.04 32.91 5.19
CA VAL A 247 -0.22 33.99 5.79
C VAL A 247 -0.79 35.36 5.48
N LEU A 248 -1.22 35.59 4.23
CA LEU A 248 -1.74 36.90 3.79
C LEU A 248 -3.06 37.27 4.49
N PHE A 249 -4.00 36.29 4.57
CA PHE A 249 -5.33 36.54 5.14
C PHE A 249 -5.40 36.29 6.64
N GLY A 250 -4.52 35.43 7.19
CA GLY A 250 -4.47 35.10 8.61
C GLY A 250 -3.83 36.20 9.47
N GLY A 251 -2.81 36.85 8.96
CA GLY A 251 -2.13 37.97 9.65
C GLY A 251 -1.69 37.62 11.08
N ASP A 252 -2.01 38.48 12.02
CA ASP A 252 -1.69 38.30 13.44
C ASP A 252 -2.74 37.49 14.22
N ASN A 253 -3.70 36.91 13.53
CA ASN A 253 -4.71 36.10 14.18
C ASN A 253 -4.17 34.72 14.59
N MET A 254 -4.66 34.25 15.72
CA MET A 254 -4.47 32.89 16.20
C MET A 254 -5.70 32.07 15.78
N ILE A 255 -5.54 31.16 14.85
CA ILE A 255 -6.63 30.35 14.30
C ILE A 255 -6.38 28.88 14.64
N ALA A 256 -7.33 28.24 15.29
CA ALA A 256 -7.23 26.81 15.58
C ALA A 256 -7.03 26.01 14.27
N PRO A 257 -6.24 24.91 14.29
CA PRO A 257 -5.66 24.24 15.45
C PRO A 257 -4.31 24.78 15.94
N ALA A 258 -3.73 25.81 15.31
CA ALA A 258 -2.47 26.37 15.78
C ALA A 258 -2.66 27.15 17.09
N ALA A 259 -1.66 27.05 17.97
CA ALA A 259 -1.60 27.80 19.23
C ALA A 259 -0.87 29.14 19.08
N ASP A 260 -0.13 29.33 17.98
CA ASP A 260 0.66 30.51 17.70
C ASP A 260 -0.02 31.44 16.69
N ARG A 261 0.43 32.68 16.61
CA ARG A 261 -0.03 33.62 15.58
C ARG A 261 0.51 33.21 14.21
N ILE A 262 -0.32 33.28 13.18
CA ILE A 262 0.09 32.88 11.82
C ILE A 262 1.30 33.66 11.32
N SER A 263 1.41 34.93 11.68
CA SER A 263 2.57 35.80 11.34
C SER A 263 3.90 35.32 11.94
N GLU A 264 3.86 34.64 13.08
CA GLU A 264 5.03 34.13 13.80
C GLU A 264 5.41 32.71 13.44
N MET A 265 4.49 31.97 12.77
CA MET A 265 4.71 30.60 12.38
C MET A 265 5.71 30.48 11.21
N ASP A 266 6.56 29.46 11.28
CA ASP A 266 7.37 29.06 10.13
C ASP A 266 6.54 28.28 9.11
N VAL A 267 7.09 28.08 7.91
CA VAL A 267 6.38 27.45 6.80
C VAL A 267 5.96 26.01 7.12
N MET A 268 6.81 25.27 7.85
CA MET A 268 6.53 23.89 8.23
C MET A 268 5.45 23.79 9.30
N SER A 269 5.41 24.74 10.24
CA SER A 269 4.35 24.82 11.24
C SER A 269 2.99 25.14 10.61
N ILE A 270 2.95 26.03 9.60
CA ILE A 270 1.74 26.32 8.82
C ILE A 270 1.30 25.07 8.05
N TRP A 271 2.23 24.38 7.42
CA TRP A 271 1.93 23.12 6.74
C TRP A 271 1.35 22.08 7.71
N GLY A 272 2.00 21.89 8.86
CA GLY A 272 1.56 20.92 9.88
C GLY A 272 0.21 21.22 10.49
N SER A 273 -0.09 22.51 10.72
CA SER A 273 -1.33 22.94 11.39
C SER A 273 -2.51 23.08 10.44
N TYR A 274 -2.29 23.39 9.15
CA TYR A 274 -3.40 23.66 8.22
C TYR A 274 -3.37 22.78 6.97
N ILE A 275 -2.27 22.80 6.20
CA ILE A 275 -2.24 22.13 4.88
C ILE A 275 -2.42 20.64 5.01
N ARG A 276 -1.82 20.02 6.01
CA ARG A 276 -1.95 18.60 6.29
C ARG A 276 -3.43 18.19 6.50
N TYR A 277 -4.20 18.99 7.23
CA TYR A 277 -5.62 18.72 7.46
C TYR A 277 -6.47 18.96 6.21
N ILE A 278 -6.16 20.02 5.44
CA ILE A 278 -6.81 20.26 4.14
C ILE A 278 -6.54 19.07 3.20
N GLY A 279 -5.29 18.61 3.14
CA GLY A 279 -4.91 17.43 2.35
C GLY A 279 -5.63 16.16 2.80
N ALA A 280 -5.69 15.90 4.11
CA ALA A 280 -6.42 14.77 4.68
C ALA A 280 -7.92 14.83 4.33
N GLY A 281 -8.53 16.01 4.45
CA GLY A 281 -9.92 16.23 4.04
C GLY A 281 -10.15 15.99 2.54
N ALA A 282 -9.22 16.41 1.70
CA ALA A 282 -9.29 16.18 0.26
C ALA A 282 -9.20 14.68 -0.09
N VAL A 283 -8.30 13.93 0.58
CA VAL A 283 -8.19 12.47 0.43
C VAL A 283 -9.47 11.79 0.90
N ALA A 284 -10.02 12.16 2.05
CA ALA A 284 -11.25 11.60 2.57
C ALA A 284 -12.43 11.86 1.62
N ALA A 285 -12.60 13.10 1.13
CA ALA A 285 -13.64 13.45 0.17
C ALA A 285 -13.48 12.69 -1.14
N GLY A 286 -12.26 12.61 -1.68
CA GLY A 286 -11.95 11.83 -2.88
C GLY A 286 -12.27 10.35 -2.72
N GLY A 287 -11.93 9.77 -1.57
CA GLY A 287 -12.24 8.39 -1.21
C GLY A 287 -13.75 8.13 -1.14
N ILE A 288 -14.51 9.01 -0.49
CA ILE A 288 -15.97 8.91 -0.40
C ILE A 288 -16.61 9.01 -1.80
N ILE A 289 -16.18 9.97 -2.61
CA ILE A 289 -16.69 10.13 -3.98
C ILE A 289 -16.38 8.89 -4.82
N SER A 290 -15.16 8.35 -4.70
CA SER A 290 -14.75 7.12 -5.39
C SER A 290 -15.59 5.93 -4.94
N LEU A 291 -15.81 5.79 -3.63
CA LEU A 291 -16.65 4.74 -3.06
C LEU A 291 -18.09 4.82 -3.61
N ILE A 292 -18.70 6.01 -3.61
CA ILE A 292 -20.06 6.22 -4.14
C ILE A 292 -20.13 5.81 -5.63
N LYS A 293 -19.12 6.19 -6.43
CA LYS A 293 -19.06 5.82 -7.86
C LYS A 293 -18.88 4.31 -8.07
N THR A 294 -18.12 3.66 -7.23
CA THR A 294 -17.79 2.22 -7.34
C THR A 294 -18.84 1.35 -6.67
N PHE A 295 -19.63 1.90 -5.74
CA PHE A 295 -20.63 1.16 -4.96
C PHE A 295 -21.61 0.33 -5.81
N PRO A 296 -22.16 0.83 -6.94
CA PRO A 296 -23.04 0.02 -7.79
C PRO A 296 -22.35 -1.24 -8.37
N VAL A 297 -21.05 -1.14 -8.67
CA VAL A 297 -20.25 -2.28 -9.16
C VAL A 297 -20.04 -3.29 -8.03
N ILE A 298 -19.67 -2.82 -6.85
CA ILE A 298 -19.50 -3.66 -5.65
C ILE A 298 -20.81 -4.40 -5.34
N LEU A 299 -21.93 -3.68 -5.30
CA LEU A 299 -23.24 -4.25 -4.99
C LEU A 299 -23.69 -5.31 -6.02
N ARG A 300 -23.49 -5.02 -7.31
CA ARG A 300 -23.79 -5.99 -8.40
C ARG A 300 -22.93 -7.24 -8.27
N THR A 301 -21.64 -7.09 -7.97
CA THR A 301 -20.71 -8.19 -7.82
C THR A 301 -21.06 -9.04 -6.61
N PHE A 302 -21.33 -8.40 -5.48
CA PHE A 302 -21.76 -9.07 -4.25
C PHE A 302 -23.08 -9.84 -4.47
N THR A 303 -24.05 -9.21 -5.13
CA THR A 303 -25.34 -9.84 -5.44
C THR A 303 -25.17 -11.05 -6.37
N LYS A 304 -24.29 -10.94 -7.39
CA LYS A 304 -23.96 -12.09 -8.26
C LYS A 304 -23.30 -13.21 -7.47
N ALA A 305 -22.36 -12.89 -6.56
CA ALA A 305 -21.67 -13.86 -5.73
C ALA A 305 -22.62 -14.58 -4.78
N VAL A 306 -23.52 -13.84 -4.11
CA VAL A 306 -24.53 -14.42 -3.20
C VAL A 306 -25.54 -15.28 -3.97
N ARG A 307 -26.00 -14.86 -5.15
CA ARG A 307 -26.89 -15.67 -6.01
C ARG A 307 -26.23 -16.91 -6.57
N GLY A 308 -24.90 -16.95 -6.65
CA GLY A 308 -24.10 -18.10 -7.06
C GLY A 308 -23.89 -19.13 -5.94
N ILE A 309 -24.39 -18.89 -4.73
CA ILE A 309 -24.30 -19.85 -3.62
C ILE A 309 -25.09 -21.10 -3.99
N GLY A 310 -24.41 -22.23 -4.03
CA GLY A 310 -25.00 -23.54 -4.38
C GLY A 310 -24.89 -23.95 -5.85
N VAL A 311 -24.45 -23.06 -6.75
CA VAL A 311 -24.13 -23.43 -8.13
C VAL A 311 -22.64 -23.77 -8.21
N GLN A 312 -22.29 -25.04 -7.95
CA GLN A 312 -20.96 -25.54 -8.28
C GLN A 312 -20.80 -25.54 -9.80
N ARG A 313 -20.04 -24.61 -10.35
CA ARG A 313 -19.54 -24.71 -11.73
C ARG A 313 -18.49 -25.81 -11.77
N GLN A 314 -18.92 -27.05 -12.05
CA GLN A 314 -18.04 -28.23 -12.20
C GLN A 314 -16.97 -28.04 -13.28
N ASP A 315 -17.20 -27.14 -14.24
CA ASP A 315 -16.29 -26.84 -15.36
C ASP A 315 -15.45 -25.55 -15.17
N ALA A 316 -15.33 -25.03 -13.95
CA ALA A 316 -14.52 -23.83 -13.73
C ALA A 316 -13.04 -24.14 -13.95
N LEU A 317 -12.40 -23.39 -14.83
CA LEU A 317 -10.95 -23.42 -15.03
C LEU A 317 -10.22 -23.27 -13.69
N ARG A 318 -9.06 -23.91 -13.54
CA ARG A 318 -8.24 -23.82 -12.32
C ARG A 318 -8.04 -22.38 -11.85
N THR A 319 -7.80 -21.46 -12.77
CA THR A 319 -7.58 -20.02 -12.51
C THR A 319 -8.84 -19.26 -12.11
N SER A 320 -10.02 -19.86 -12.26
CA SER A 320 -11.32 -19.26 -11.91
C SER A 320 -11.96 -19.89 -10.67
N ARG A 321 -11.25 -20.82 -10.01
CA ARG A 321 -11.73 -21.42 -8.76
C ARG A 321 -11.54 -20.46 -7.61
N GLU A 322 -12.59 -20.23 -6.83
CA GLU A 322 -12.61 -19.37 -5.66
C GLU A 322 -13.06 -20.14 -4.42
N LEU A 323 -12.86 -19.57 -3.26
CA LEU A 323 -13.40 -20.14 -2.02
C LEU A 323 -14.94 -20.20 -2.10
N PRO A 324 -15.55 -21.28 -1.57
CA PRO A 324 -17.01 -21.37 -1.54
C PRO A 324 -17.59 -20.17 -0.79
N MET A 325 -18.56 -19.48 -1.40
CA MET A 325 -19.16 -18.27 -0.81
C MET A 325 -19.77 -18.55 0.58
N GLY A 326 -20.28 -19.78 0.81
CA GLY A 326 -20.75 -20.19 2.12
C GLY A 326 -19.66 -20.15 3.21
N ALA A 327 -18.42 -20.59 2.86
CA ALA A 327 -17.30 -20.50 3.79
C ALA A 327 -16.87 -19.05 4.04
N VAL A 328 -16.92 -18.19 3.02
CA VAL A 328 -16.62 -16.75 3.15
C VAL A 328 -17.63 -16.09 4.08
N LEU A 329 -18.93 -16.31 3.88
CA LEU A 329 -19.98 -15.76 4.74
C LEU A 329 -19.89 -16.28 6.17
N ALA A 330 -19.68 -17.59 6.34
CA ALA A 330 -19.51 -18.18 7.68
C ALA A 330 -18.28 -17.59 8.39
N GLY A 331 -17.15 -17.40 7.69
CA GLY A 331 -15.97 -16.78 8.23
C GLY A 331 -16.20 -15.32 8.65
N VAL A 332 -16.88 -14.53 7.83
CA VAL A 332 -17.24 -13.15 8.14
C VAL A 332 -18.17 -13.10 9.36
N CYS A 333 -19.20 -13.94 9.40
CA CYS A 333 -20.12 -13.99 10.54
C CYS A 333 -19.40 -14.38 11.84
N LEU A 334 -18.54 -15.39 11.81
CA LEU A 334 -17.79 -15.83 12.99
C LEU A 334 -16.84 -14.73 13.51
N LEU A 335 -16.15 -14.03 12.63
CA LEU A 335 -15.25 -12.94 13.03
C LEU A 335 -16.01 -11.72 13.53
N TYR A 336 -17.17 -11.42 12.96
CA TYR A 336 -18.00 -10.29 13.38
C TYR A 336 -18.71 -10.55 14.70
N THR A 337 -19.04 -11.81 15.00
CA THR A 337 -19.72 -12.21 16.25
C THR A 337 -18.76 -12.68 17.33
N SER A 338 -17.43 -12.62 17.09
CA SER A 338 -16.47 -12.89 18.15
C SER A 338 -16.66 -11.86 19.30
N PRO A 339 -16.63 -12.30 20.58
CA PRO A 339 -16.91 -11.42 21.70
C PRO A 339 -15.99 -10.20 21.67
N SER A 340 -16.63 -9.03 21.75
CA SER A 340 -15.93 -7.76 21.93
C SER A 340 -15.28 -7.75 23.32
N PRO A 341 -14.10 -7.15 23.51
CA PRO A 341 -13.53 -6.93 24.85
C PRO A 341 -14.42 -6.10 25.79
N ARG A 342 -15.59 -5.68 25.33
CA ARG A 342 -16.59 -4.92 26.12
C ARG A 342 -17.69 -5.78 26.71
N ASP A 343 -17.78 -7.06 26.37
CA ASP A 343 -18.67 -8.03 26.93
C ASP A 343 -17.93 -8.88 27.98
#